data_a8b55b2a6a618c0bf5c8bb16ac128da4
#
_entry.id   a8b55b2a6a618c0bf5c8bb16ac128da4
#
_cell.length_a   1.000
_cell.length_b   1.000
_cell.length_c   1.000
_cell.angle_alpha   90.00
_cell.angle_beta   90.00
_cell.angle_gamma   90.00
#
_symmetry.space_group_name_H-M   'P 1'
#
loop_
_entity.id
_entity.type
_entity.pdbx_description
1 polymer ?
#
loop_
_entity_poly.entity_id
_entity_poly.type
_entity_poly.pdbx_seq_one_letter_code
_entity_poly.pdbx_strand_id
1 'polypeptide(L)'
;MFLPVTLQLLAGFGETLKVFLLTLVFSIPLGLVVCFGSMSKFSPLRLLTRGFVWVIRGTPLMLQLIVIFYGPGLMFDLPSLPRMTATILAFSINYACYFSEIYRGGIESIPKGQYEAGQVLGLTKGQIFFQIVLLQVIKRIVPSMSNEIITLVKDTALARIIGIYEIIWAGEAFIKKGLIWPLFYTGVFYLIFNGGLTVLFGKLEKKLDYFRG
;
A
#
# COMPACT_ATOMS: atom_id res chain seq x y z
N MET A 1 1.38 6.16 36.19
CA MET A 1 2.10 5.19 35.32
C MET A 1 1.43 5.02 33.95
N PHE A 2 0.08 4.92 33.87
CA PHE A 2 -0.66 4.74 32.61
C PHE A 2 -0.49 5.91 31.63
N LEU A 3 -0.67 7.17 32.07
CA LEU A 3 -0.62 8.35 31.21
C LEU A 3 0.72 8.53 30.45
N PRO A 4 1.92 8.42 31.10
CA PRO A 4 3.18 8.52 30.38
C PRO A 4 3.37 7.44 29.32
N VAL A 5 2.89 6.21 29.60
CA VAL A 5 2.92 5.10 28.62
C VAL A 5 2.05 5.44 27.42
N THR A 6 0.81 5.89 27.66
CA THR A 6 -0.12 6.24 26.57
C THR A 6 0.45 7.37 25.69
N LEU A 7 1.03 8.41 26.27
CA LEU A 7 1.66 9.50 25.52
C LEU A 7 2.83 9.03 24.67
N GLN A 8 3.66 8.13 25.20
CA GLN A 8 4.78 7.56 24.44
C GLN A 8 4.31 6.67 23.29
N LEU A 9 3.26 5.86 23.52
CA LEU A 9 2.66 5.04 22.46
C LEU A 9 1.97 5.90 21.39
N LEU A 10 1.30 6.99 21.78
CA LEU A 10 0.71 7.96 20.84
C LEU A 10 1.78 8.61 19.96
N ALA A 11 2.94 8.96 20.51
CA ALA A 11 4.05 9.49 19.73
C ALA A 11 4.56 8.45 18.71
N GLY A 12 4.76 7.19 19.13
CA GLY A 12 5.12 6.10 18.23
C GLY A 12 4.05 5.82 17.17
N PHE A 13 2.77 5.90 17.54
CA PHE A 13 1.66 5.78 16.60
C PHE A 13 1.64 6.91 15.56
N GLY A 14 2.06 8.11 15.93
CA GLY A 14 2.28 9.21 14.99
C GLY A 14 3.27 8.87 13.89
N GLU A 15 4.40 8.20 14.22
CA GLU A 15 5.36 7.71 13.20
C GLU A 15 4.76 6.59 12.33
N THR A 16 4.02 5.66 12.94
CA THR A 16 3.22 4.64 12.22
C THR A 16 2.30 5.28 11.18
N LEU A 17 1.53 6.31 11.59
CA LEU A 17 0.62 7.03 10.69
C LEU A 17 1.36 7.79 9.58
N LYS A 18 2.52 8.38 9.85
CA LYS A 18 3.33 9.04 8.82
C LYS A 18 3.77 8.05 7.74
N VAL A 19 4.33 6.89 8.15
CA VAL A 19 4.72 5.83 7.21
C VAL A 19 3.52 5.38 6.39
N PHE A 20 2.40 5.08 7.05
CA PHE A 20 1.16 4.64 6.41
C PHE A 20 0.65 5.65 5.36
N LEU A 21 0.44 6.91 5.77
CA LEU A 21 -0.14 7.92 4.89
C LEU A 21 0.78 8.28 3.73
N LEU A 22 2.08 8.48 3.98
CA LEU A 22 3.03 8.80 2.93
C LEU A 22 3.18 7.64 1.93
N THR A 23 3.19 6.40 2.43
CA THR A 23 3.19 5.23 1.54
C THR A 23 1.98 5.25 0.62
N LEU A 24 0.76 5.48 1.13
CA LEU A 24 -0.45 5.54 0.30
C LEU A 24 -0.39 6.66 -0.73
N VAL A 25 0.03 7.86 -0.30
CA VAL A 25 0.12 9.03 -1.19
C VAL A 25 1.03 8.76 -2.40
N PHE A 26 2.14 8.05 -2.20
CA PHE A 26 3.07 7.75 -3.29
C PHE A 26 2.74 6.45 -4.03
N SER A 27 2.31 5.41 -3.33
CA SER A 27 2.10 4.09 -3.95
C SER A 27 0.86 4.03 -4.84
N ILE A 28 -0.23 4.74 -4.50
CA ILE A 28 -1.45 4.76 -5.30
C ILE A 28 -1.20 5.30 -6.72
N PRO A 29 -0.62 6.50 -6.91
CA PRO A 29 -0.34 7.01 -8.26
C PRO A 29 0.79 6.22 -8.95
N LEU A 30 1.84 5.82 -8.21
CA LEU A 30 2.93 5.02 -8.78
C LEU A 30 2.41 3.66 -9.26
N GLY A 31 1.48 3.04 -8.54
CA GLY A 31 0.83 1.80 -8.94
C GLY A 31 0.08 1.91 -10.26
N LEU A 32 -0.55 3.07 -10.54
CA LEU A 32 -1.18 3.33 -11.84
C LEU A 32 -0.13 3.40 -12.96
N VAL A 33 0.99 4.09 -12.72
CA VAL A 33 2.09 4.19 -13.70
C VAL A 33 2.64 2.78 -14.01
N VAL A 34 2.90 1.98 -12.98
CA VAL A 34 3.37 0.60 -13.12
C VAL A 34 2.33 -0.27 -13.84
N CYS A 35 1.05 -0.13 -13.52
CA CYS A 35 -0.05 -0.82 -14.20
C CYS A 35 -0.04 -0.54 -15.71
N PHE A 36 0.00 0.73 -16.11
CA PHE A 36 0.04 1.09 -17.53
C PHE A 36 1.30 0.60 -18.23
N GLY A 37 2.45 0.59 -17.55
CA GLY A 37 3.69 -0.03 -18.04
C GLY A 37 3.50 -1.53 -18.31
N SER A 38 2.90 -2.26 -17.37
CA SER A 38 2.64 -3.71 -17.47
C SER A 38 1.61 -4.07 -18.53
N MET A 39 0.72 -3.14 -18.89
CA MET A 39 -0.31 -3.28 -19.94
C MET A 39 0.10 -2.65 -21.27
N SER A 40 1.31 -2.09 -21.39
CA SER A 40 1.79 -1.43 -22.59
C SER A 40 1.77 -2.36 -23.81
N LYS A 41 1.44 -1.80 -24.98
CA LYS A 41 1.57 -2.48 -26.28
C LYS A 41 3.03 -2.66 -26.69
N PHE A 42 3.93 -1.81 -26.20
CA PHE A 42 5.36 -1.91 -26.45
C PHE A 42 5.96 -3.04 -25.61
N SER A 43 6.29 -4.14 -26.31
CA SER A 43 6.67 -5.41 -25.67
C SER A 43 7.87 -5.31 -24.71
N PRO A 44 8.96 -4.57 -24.99
CA PRO A 44 10.07 -4.42 -24.05
C PRO A 44 9.67 -3.75 -22.74
N LEU A 45 8.89 -2.66 -22.79
CA LEU A 45 8.40 -1.97 -21.60
C LEU A 45 7.51 -2.88 -20.75
N ARG A 46 6.59 -3.59 -21.41
CA ARG A 46 5.72 -4.55 -20.73
C ARG A 46 6.51 -5.66 -20.04
N LEU A 47 7.51 -6.22 -20.71
CA LEU A 47 8.33 -7.31 -20.15
C LEU A 47 9.14 -6.83 -18.95
N LEU A 48 9.81 -5.67 -19.07
CA LEU A 48 10.59 -5.08 -17.98
C LEU A 48 9.70 -4.75 -16.78
N THR A 49 8.55 -4.13 -17.00
CA THR A 49 7.64 -3.76 -15.91
C THR A 49 7.08 -5.00 -15.22
N ARG A 50 6.66 -6.02 -15.97
CA ARG A 50 6.17 -7.28 -15.39
C ARG A 50 7.27 -8.03 -14.64
N GLY A 51 8.48 -8.05 -15.16
CA GLY A 51 9.64 -8.62 -14.47
C GLY A 51 9.94 -7.89 -13.16
N PHE A 52 9.93 -6.57 -13.19
CA PHE A 52 10.08 -5.74 -11.98
C PHE A 52 8.99 -6.03 -10.94
N VAL A 53 7.72 -6.03 -11.33
CA VAL A 53 6.60 -6.37 -10.44
C VAL A 53 6.76 -7.77 -9.87
N TRP A 54 7.16 -8.74 -10.68
CA TRP A 54 7.39 -10.12 -10.25
C TRP A 54 8.49 -10.21 -9.18
N VAL A 55 9.62 -9.53 -9.37
CA VAL A 55 10.73 -9.49 -8.40
C VAL A 55 10.30 -8.83 -7.08
N ILE A 56 9.65 -7.66 -7.16
CA ILE A 56 9.25 -6.91 -5.95
C ILE A 56 8.20 -7.69 -5.15
N ARG A 57 7.19 -8.28 -5.81
CA ARG A 57 6.17 -9.08 -5.11
C ARG A 57 6.66 -10.46 -4.68
N GLY A 58 7.73 -10.96 -5.29
CA GLY A 58 8.35 -12.24 -4.95
C GLY A 58 9.40 -12.16 -3.84
N THR A 59 9.72 -10.96 -3.35
CA THR A 59 10.72 -10.74 -2.29
C THR A 59 10.09 -10.06 -1.07
N PRO A 60 10.59 -10.37 0.17
CA PRO A 60 10.05 -9.75 1.38
C PRO A 60 10.29 -8.23 1.41
N LEU A 61 9.27 -7.46 1.83
CA LEU A 61 9.38 -6.01 2.03
C LEU A 61 10.53 -5.65 2.99
N MET A 62 10.72 -6.46 4.04
CA MET A 62 11.83 -6.30 4.98
C MET A 62 13.20 -6.31 4.27
N LEU A 63 13.41 -7.25 3.35
CA LEU A 63 14.64 -7.33 2.55
C LEU A 63 14.83 -6.09 1.67
N GLN A 64 13.77 -5.65 1.01
CA GLN A 64 13.79 -4.46 0.16
C GLN A 64 14.15 -3.21 0.97
N LEU A 65 13.60 -3.06 2.17
CA LEU A 65 13.90 -1.98 3.09
C LEU A 65 15.38 -1.95 3.49
N ILE A 66 15.96 -3.11 3.85
CA ILE A 66 17.36 -3.25 4.19
C ILE A 66 18.26 -2.89 3.00
N VAL A 67 17.94 -3.40 1.81
CA VAL A 67 18.71 -3.14 0.59
C VAL A 67 18.65 -1.65 0.22
N ILE A 68 17.50 -1.01 0.27
CA ILE A 68 17.35 0.42 -0.07
C ILE A 68 18.07 1.31 0.95
N PHE A 69 18.08 0.93 2.23
CA PHE A 69 18.73 1.74 3.26
C PHE A 69 20.25 1.57 3.29
N TYR A 70 20.76 0.33 3.27
CA TYR A 70 22.20 0.05 3.39
C TYR A 70 22.92 -0.08 2.05
N GLY A 71 22.20 -0.48 0.99
CA GLY A 71 22.81 -0.78 -0.31
C GLY A 71 23.59 0.39 -0.93
N PRO A 72 23.06 1.62 -0.98
CA PRO A 72 23.80 2.75 -1.55
C PRO A 72 25.15 2.99 -0.86
N GLY A 73 25.21 2.90 0.46
CA GLY A 73 26.47 3.07 1.21
C GLY A 73 27.46 1.93 1.02
N LEU A 74 26.98 0.67 1.07
CA LEU A 74 27.83 -0.49 1.03
C LEU A 74 28.31 -0.87 -0.38
N MET A 75 27.54 -0.57 -1.42
CA MET A 75 27.85 -0.97 -2.79
C MET A 75 28.49 0.14 -3.63
N PHE A 76 28.19 1.41 -3.31
CA PHE A 76 28.57 2.54 -4.15
C PHE A 76 29.24 3.69 -3.39
N ASP A 77 29.57 3.51 -2.10
CA ASP A 77 30.12 4.56 -1.20
C ASP A 77 29.29 5.86 -1.19
N LEU A 78 27.99 5.74 -1.47
CA LEU A 78 27.07 6.88 -1.43
C LEU A 78 26.58 7.15 0.00
N PRO A 79 26.26 8.41 0.35
CA PRO A 79 25.67 8.71 1.65
C PRO A 79 24.36 7.94 1.85
N SER A 80 24.18 7.34 3.04
CA SER A 80 22.94 6.66 3.38
C SER A 80 21.75 7.61 3.33
N LEU A 81 20.63 7.13 2.81
CA LEU A 81 19.40 7.90 2.81
C LEU A 81 18.90 8.14 4.25
N PRO A 82 18.23 9.26 4.53
CA PRO A 82 17.50 9.43 5.78
C PRO A 82 16.55 8.24 5.99
N ARG A 83 16.48 7.72 7.21
CA ARG A 83 15.68 6.51 7.54
C ARG A 83 14.24 6.60 7.05
N MET A 84 13.56 7.72 7.30
CA MET A 84 12.18 7.93 6.84
C MET A 84 12.07 7.91 5.31
N THR A 85 13.01 8.55 4.61
CA THR A 85 13.05 8.56 3.14
C THR A 85 13.24 7.15 2.58
N ALA A 86 14.17 6.37 3.13
CA ALA A 86 14.41 4.98 2.73
C ALA A 86 13.16 4.11 2.98
N THR A 87 12.49 4.31 4.13
CA THR A 87 11.24 3.63 4.46
C THR A 87 10.16 3.93 3.44
N ILE A 88 9.88 5.22 3.20
CA ILE A 88 8.82 5.63 2.28
C ILE A 88 9.12 5.14 0.85
N LEU A 89 10.38 5.19 0.41
CA LEU A 89 10.78 4.68 -0.90
C LEU A 89 10.53 3.17 -1.03
N ALA A 90 11.02 2.37 -0.07
CA ALA A 90 10.85 0.92 -0.08
C ALA A 90 9.37 0.52 -0.07
N PHE A 91 8.60 1.09 0.85
CA PHE A 91 7.18 0.82 0.99
C PHE A 91 6.38 1.26 -0.24
N SER A 92 6.67 2.47 -0.77
CA SER A 92 5.95 2.98 -1.93
C SER A 92 6.20 2.13 -3.18
N ILE A 93 7.42 1.67 -3.41
CA ILE A 93 7.75 0.77 -4.53
C ILE A 93 7.03 -0.57 -4.36
N ASN A 94 7.11 -1.15 -3.16
CA ASN A 94 6.48 -2.43 -2.87
C ASN A 94 4.96 -2.36 -3.08
N TYR A 95 4.28 -1.45 -2.40
CA TYR A 95 2.82 -1.30 -2.48
C TYR A 95 2.35 -0.84 -3.86
N ALA A 96 3.14 -0.04 -4.60
CA ALA A 96 2.83 0.30 -5.99
C ALA A 96 2.77 -0.95 -6.88
N CYS A 97 3.65 -1.93 -6.67
CA CYS A 97 3.61 -3.19 -7.40
C CYS A 97 2.37 -4.02 -7.05
N TYR A 98 1.96 -4.07 -5.78
CA TYR A 98 0.71 -4.74 -5.38
C TYR A 98 -0.51 -4.03 -5.96
N PHE A 99 -0.60 -2.71 -5.84
CA PHE A 99 -1.70 -1.92 -6.40
C PHE A 99 -1.76 -2.02 -7.93
N SER A 100 -0.62 -2.06 -8.61
CA SER A 100 -0.58 -2.19 -10.07
C SER A 100 -1.26 -3.47 -10.56
N GLU A 101 -1.08 -4.59 -9.84
CA GLU A 101 -1.72 -5.85 -10.18
C GLU A 101 -3.22 -5.85 -9.87
N ILE A 102 -3.64 -5.19 -8.80
CA ILE A 102 -5.05 -4.99 -8.48
C ILE A 102 -5.72 -4.16 -9.59
N TYR A 103 -5.10 -3.05 -10.00
CA TYR A 103 -5.60 -2.21 -11.09
C TYR A 103 -5.68 -2.98 -12.40
N ARG A 104 -4.61 -3.70 -12.76
CA ARG A 104 -4.57 -4.53 -13.97
C ARG A 104 -5.67 -5.58 -13.96
N GLY A 105 -5.79 -6.34 -12.87
CA GLY A 105 -6.83 -7.36 -12.71
C GLY A 105 -8.23 -6.77 -12.79
N GLY A 106 -8.46 -5.59 -12.19
CA GLY A 106 -9.73 -4.88 -12.29
C GLY A 106 -10.08 -4.49 -13.73
N ILE A 107 -9.11 -3.93 -14.47
CA ILE A 107 -9.31 -3.51 -15.87
C ILE A 107 -9.56 -4.74 -16.76
N GLU A 108 -8.73 -5.79 -16.64
CA GLU A 108 -8.82 -7.00 -17.43
C GLU A 108 -10.10 -7.82 -17.15
N SER A 109 -10.70 -7.64 -15.98
CA SER A 109 -11.94 -8.33 -15.59
C SER A 109 -13.20 -7.78 -16.27
N ILE A 110 -13.14 -6.62 -16.93
CA ILE A 110 -14.30 -6.03 -17.60
C ILE A 110 -14.58 -6.81 -18.90
N PRO A 111 -15.80 -7.32 -19.10
CA PRO A 111 -16.15 -8.04 -20.31
C PRO A 111 -15.97 -7.19 -21.57
N LYS A 112 -15.43 -7.80 -22.64
CA LYS A 112 -15.23 -7.12 -23.93
C LYS A 112 -16.52 -6.54 -24.49
N GLY A 113 -17.66 -7.18 -24.25
CA GLY A 113 -18.99 -6.71 -24.67
C GLY A 113 -19.33 -5.30 -24.16
N GLN A 114 -18.77 -4.85 -23.02
CA GLN A 114 -18.95 -3.47 -22.55
C GLN A 114 -18.27 -2.45 -23.48
N TYR A 115 -17.11 -2.80 -24.02
CA TYR A 115 -16.40 -1.97 -25.00
C TYR A 115 -17.08 -2.00 -26.36
N GLU A 116 -17.54 -3.18 -26.80
CA GLU A 116 -18.26 -3.37 -28.07
C GLU A 116 -19.60 -2.63 -28.08
N ALA A 117 -20.38 -2.75 -27.01
CA ALA A 117 -21.64 -2.00 -26.86
C ALA A 117 -21.42 -0.48 -26.92
N GLY A 118 -20.38 0.04 -26.26
CA GLY A 118 -20.04 1.46 -26.36
C GLY A 118 -19.66 1.89 -27.77
N GLN A 119 -18.95 1.05 -28.52
CA GLN A 119 -18.61 1.32 -29.93
C GLN A 119 -19.83 1.35 -30.82
N VAL A 120 -20.78 0.42 -30.66
CA VAL A 120 -22.05 0.39 -31.40
C VAL A 120 -22.88 1.64 -31.19
N LEU A 121 -22.80 2.22 -29.96
CA LEU A 121 -23.44 3.50 -29.64
C LEU A 121 -22.66 4.72 -30.17
N GLY A 122 -21.57 4.53 -30.90
CA GLY A 122 -20.77 5.61 -31.48
C GLY A 122 -19.88 6.35 -30.46
N LEU A 123 -19.68 5.79 -29.26
CA LEU A 123 -18.83 6.42 -28.25
C LEU A 123 -17.34 6.28 -28.59
N THR A 124 -16.58 7.32 -28.32
CA THR A 124 -15.13 7.28 -28.42
C THR A 124 -14.52 6.37 -27.34
N LYS A 125 -13.30 5.87 -27.56
CA LYS A 125 -12.59 5.04 -26.57
C LYS A 125 -12.47 5.69 -25.18
N GLY A 126 -12.25 7.00 -25.16
CA GLY A 126 -12.21 7.77 -23.91
C GLY A 126 -13.57 7.80 -23.20
N GLN A 127 -14.67 8.06 -23.94
CA GLN A 127 -16.02 8.04 -23.38
C GLN A 127 -16.38 6.66 -22.84
N ILE A 128 -16.09 5.60 -23.59
CA ILE A 128 -16.30 4.22 -23.12
C ILE A 128 -15.55 3.99 -21.81
N PHE A 129 -14.26 4.38 -21.75
CA PHE A 129 -13.47 4.17 -20.54
C PHE A 129 -14.03 4.95 -19.35
N PHE A 130 -14.20 6.27 -19.48
CA PHE A 130 -14.60 7.11 -18.34
C PHE A 130 -16.06 6.97 -17.93
N GLN A 131 -16.98 6.72 -18.88
CA GLN A 131 -18.42 6.69 -18.60
C GLN A 131 -18.94 5.28 -18.29
N ILE A 132 -18.30 4.23 -18.85
CA ILE A 132 -18.80 2.85 -18.72
C ILE A 132 -17.84 2.00 -17.87
N VAL A 133 -16.54 1.97 -18.22
CA VAL A 133 -15.58 1.00 -17.69
C VAL A 133 -15.05 1.41 -16.32
N LEU A 134 -14.69 2.68 -16.14
CA LEU A 134 -13.97 3.15 -14.93
C LEU A 134 -14.72 2.86 -13.63
N LEU A 135 -16.02 3.13 -13.57
CA LEU A 135 -16.82 2.86 -12.36
C LEU A 135 -16.93 1.36 -12.07
N GLN A 136 -17.01 0.53 -13.10
CA GLN A 136 -17.02 -0.93 -12.96
C GLN A 136 -15.65 -1.42 -12.42
N VAL A 137 -14.54 -0.86 -12.94
CA VAL A 137 -13.19 -1.16 -12.43
C VAL A 137 -13.07 -0.75 -10.97
N ILE A 138 -13.44 0.49 -10.61
CA ILE A 138 -13.38 0.98 -9.22
C ILE A 138 -14.14 0.03 -8.29
N LYS A 139 -15.36 -0.35 -8.65
CA LYS A 139 -16.17 -1.28 -7.86
C LYS A 139 -15.45 -2.61 -7.62
N ARG A 140 -14.79 -3.16 -8.64
CA ARG A 140 -14.11 -4.46 -8.57
C ARG A 140 -12.79 -4.43 -7.79
N ILE A 141 -12.07 -3.30 -7.83
CA ILE A 141 -10.77 -3.20 -7.16
C ILE A 141 -10.89 -2.80 -5.69
N VAL A 142 -11.96 -2.09 -5.28
CA VAL A 142 -12.09 -1.56 -3.91
C VAL A 142 -11.92 -2.64 -2.84
N PRO A 143 -12.53 -3.84 -2.90
CA PRO A 143 -12.31 -4.85 -1.87
C PRO A 143 -10.85 -5.29 -1.73
N SER A 144 -10.16 -5.51 -2.86
CA SER A 144 -8.75 -5.88 -2.87
C SER A 144 -7.84 -4.74 -2.39
N MET A 145 -8.13 -3.50 -2.81
CA MET A 145 -7.42 -2.31 -2.34
C MET A 145 -7.59 -2.11 -0.83
N SER A 146 -8.82 -2.27 -0.33
CA SER A 146 -9.13 -2.19 1.10
C SER A 146 -8.30 -3.17 1.92
N ASN A 147 -8.20 -4.41 1.45
CA ASN A 147 -7.44 -5.46 2.12
C ASN A 147 -5.93 -5.12 2.17
N GLU A 148 -5.35 -4.67 1.05
CA GLU A 148 -3.94 -4.26 1.01
C GLU A 148 -3.66 -3.02 1.88
N ILE A 149 -4.57 -2.05 1.92
CA ILE A 149 -4.44 -0.87 2.79
C ILE A 149 -4.47 -1.26 4.27
N ILE A 150 -5.33 -2.19 4.67
CA ILE A 150 -5.37 -2.72 6.05
C ILE A 150 -4.09 -3.51 6.36
N THR A 151 -3.53 -4.24 5.39
CA THR A 151 -2.27 -4.95 5.53
C THR A 151 -1.10 -3.97 5.72
N LEU A 152 -1.07 -2.87 4.97
CA LEU A 152 -0.05 -1.82 5.11
C LEU A 152 0.06 -1.29 6.55
N VAL A 153 -1.06 -1.13 7.27
CA VAL A 153 -1.03 -0.70 8.67
C VAL A 153 -0.13 -1.60 9.52
N LYS A 154 -0.22 -2.91 9.33
CA LYS A 154 0.61 -3.89 10.07
C LYS A 154 2.06 -3.88 9.60
N ASP A 155 2.27 -3.73 8.30
CA ASP A 155 3.60 -3.72 7.70
C ASP A 155 4.43 -2.51 8.11
N THR A 156 3.81 -1.38 8.51
CA THR A 156 4.55 -0.21 9.05
C THR A 156 5.49 -0.57 10.20
N ALA A 157 5.17 -1.63 10.95
CA ALA A 157 6.04 -2.15 12.01
C ALA A 157 7.43 -2.61 11.52
N LEU A 158 7.58 -2.94 10.22
CA LEU A 158 8.87 -3.31 9.64
C LEU A 158 9.86 -2.14 9.60
N ALA A 159 9.38 -0.89 9.64
CA ALA A 159 10.22 0.30 9.63
C ALA A 159 11.17 0.38 10.84
N ARG A 160 10.86 -0.33 11.93
CA ARG A 160 11.73 -0.44 13.12
C ARG A 160 13.09 -1.06 12.80
N ILE A 161 13.21 -1.91 11.77
CA ILE A 161 14.44 -2.63 11.41
C ILE A 161 15.56 -1.67 11.05
N ILE A 162 15.23 -0.53 10.46
CA ILE A 162 16.19 0.54 10.16
C ILE A 162 16.12 1.70 11.17
N GLY A 163 15.47 1.48 12.31
CA GLY A 163 15.47 2.43 13.44
C GLY A 163 14.45 3.55 13.34
N ILE A 164 13.27 3.30 12.75
CA ILE A 164 12.10 4.17 12.91
C ILE A 164 11.40 3.81 14.22
N TYR A 165 11.20 4.83 15.08
CA TYR A 165 10.57 4.67 16.40
C TYR A 165 9.05 4.64 16.32
N GLU A 166 8.51 3.61 15.64
CA GLU A 166 7.07 3.39 15.50
C GLU A 166 6.45 2.80 16.78
N ILE A 167 5.15 2.54 16.78
CA ILE A 167 4.41 2.18 18.00
C ILE A 167 4.91 0.90 18.69
N ILE A 168 5.33 -0.15 17.94
CA ILE A 168 5.85 -1.38 18.57
C ILE A 168 7.18 -1.10 19.24
N TRP A 169 8.07 -0.34 18.60
CA TRP A 169 9.31 0.11 19.23
C TRP A 169 9.05 0.88 20.52
N ALA A 170 8.06 1.80 20.49
CA ALA A 170 7.66 2.53 21.69
C ALA A 170 7.18 1.61 22.82
N GLY A 171 6.44 0.55 22.48
CA GLY A 171 6.00 -0.49 23.42
C GLY A 171 7.15 -1.35 23.97
N GLU A 172 8.07 -1.76 23.10
CA GLU A 172 9.27 -2.56 23.48
C GLU A 172 10.19 -1.83 24.47
N ALA A 173 10.26 -0.51 24.40
CA ALA A 173 11.07 0.28 25.34
C ALA A 173 10.67 0.05 26.81
N PHE A 174 9.44 -0.37 27.08
CA PHE A 174 8.96 -0.68 28.43
C PHE A 174 9.32 -2.10 28.90
N ILE A 175 9.65 -3.01 27.99
CA ILE A 175 10.13 -4.36 28.36
C ILE A 175 11.43 -4.26 29.14
N LYS A 176 12.33 -3.35 28.75
CA LYS A 176 13.57 -3.06 29.48
C LYS A 176 13.34 -2.55 30.91
N LYS A 177 12.13 -2.05 31.18
CA LYS A 177 11.69 -1.59 32.51
C LYS A 177 10.86 -2.66 33.25
N GLY A 178 10.83 -3.91 32.74
CA GLY A 178 10.07 -5.01 33.34
C GLY A 178 8.56 -4.95 33.10
N LEU A 179 8.09 -4.13 32.16
CA LEU A 179 6.66 -3.96 31.89
C LEU A 179 6.29 -4.54 30.52
N ILE A 180 5.49 -5.58 30.50
CA ILE A 180 5.01 -6.24 29.27
C ILE A 180 3.67 -5.68 28.77
N TRP A 181 2.81 -5.18 29.67
CA TRP A 181 1.45 -4.74 29.31
C TRP A 181 1.41 -3.60 28.25
N PRO A 182 2.39 -2.66 28.17
CA PRO A 182 2.40 -1.64 27.11
C PRO A 182 2.49 -2.26 25.72
N LEU A 183 3.15 -3.41 25.57
CA LEU A 183 3.21 -4.12 24.28
C LEU A 183 1.83 -4.66 23.88
N PHE A 184 1.06 -5.23 24.79
CA PHE A 184 -0.33 -5.60 24.51
C PHE A 184 -1.19 -4.38 24.19
N TYR A 185 -0.91 -3.25 24.84
CA TYR A 185 -1.63 -2.01 24.62
C TYR A 185 -1.37 -1.44 23.20
N THR A 186 -0.19 -1.66 22.58
CA THR A 186 0.03 -1.32 21.17
C THR A 186 -0.95 -2.05 20.25
N GLY A 187 -1.30 -3.30 20.58
CA GLY A 187 -2.29 -4.08 19.85
C GLY A 187 -3.68 -3.41 19.82
N VAL A 188 -4.05 -2.72 20.90
CA VAL A 188 -5.32 -1.97 20.94
C VAL A 188 -5.33 -0.84 19.92
N PHE A 189 -4.21 -0.10 19.76
CA PHE A 189 -4.08 0.94 18.74
C PHE A 189 -4.26 0.36 17.32
N TYR A 190 -3.59 -0.76 17.03
CA TYR A 190 -3.77 -1.45 15.74
C TYR A 190 -5.20 -1.92 15.51
N LEU A 191 -5.86 -2.48 16.53
CA LEU A 191 -7.25 -2.94 16.42
C LEU A 191 -8.22 -1.79 16.19
N ILE A 192 -8.07 -0.68 16.90
CA ILE A 192 -8.92 0.51 16.72
C ILE A 192 -8.73 1.07 15.32
N PHE A 193 -7.49 1.23 14.87
CA PHE A 193 -7.20 1.82 13.57
C PHE A 193 -7.66 0.92 12.41
N ASN A 194 -7.33 -0.37 12.46
CA ASN A 194 -7.78 -1.36 11.47
C ASN A 194 -9.31 -1.52 11.49
N GLY A 195 -9.93 -1.52 12.66
CA GLY A 195 -11.39 -1.56 12.82
C GLY A 195 -12.04 -0.35 12.16
N GLY A 196 -11.49 0.85 12.38
CA GLY A 196 -11.95 2.08 11.72
C GLY A 196 -11.86 2.00 10.20
N LEU A 197 -10.73 1.54 9.67
CA LEU A 197 -10.55 1.33 8.22
C LEU A 197 -11.52 0.28 7.67
N THR A 198 -11.70 -0.83 8.37
CA THR A 198 -12.64 -1.90 7.97
C THR A 198 -14.07 -1.38 7.87
N VAL A 199 -14.51 -0.59 8.85
CA VAL A 199 -15.85 0.03 8.82
C VAL A 199 -15.96 1.05 7.67
N LEU A 200 -14.92 1.86 7.46
CA LEU A 200 -14.87 2.86 6.38
C LEU A 200 -14.99 2.18 5.01
N PHE A 201 -14.13 1.19 4.75
CA PHE A 201 -14.14 0.46 3.48
C PHE A 201 -15.41 -0.37 3.29
N GLY A 202 -15.94 -1.02 4.33
CA GLY A 202 -17.21 -1.73 4.25
C GLY A 202 -18.39 -0.83 3.89
N LYS A 203 -18.42 0.45 4.36
CA LYS A 203 -19.40 1.44 3.93
C LYS A 203 -19.19 1.84 2.47
N LEU A 204 -17.94 2.01 2.03
CA LEU A 204 -17.61 2.33 0.64
C LEU A 204 -18.03 1.20 -0.32
N GLU A 205 -17.73 -0.04 0.01
CA GLU A 205 -18.12 -1.22 -0.74
C GLU A 205 -19.64 -1.33 -0.89
N LYS A 206 -20.38 -1.16 0.23
CA LYS A 206 -21.86 -1.14 0.21
C LYS A 206 -22.43 -0.02 -0.65
N LYS A 207 -21.79 1.17 -0.65
CA LYS A 207 -22.22 2.28 -1.49
C LYS A 207 -22.00 2.01 -2.97
N LEU A 208 -20.99 1.20 -3.32
CA LEU A 208 -20.67 0.81 -4.69
C LEU A 208 -21.46 -0.42 -5.17
N ASP A 209 -22.21 -1.10 -4.30
CA ASP A 209 -22.94 -2.35 -4.61
C ASP A 209 -24.33 -2.12 -5.25
N TYR A 210 -24.56 -0.96 -5.87
CA TYR A 210 -25.85 -0.62 -6.49
C TYR A 210 -26.09 -1.29 -7.86
N PHE A 211 -25.07 -1.92 -8.45
CA PHE A 211 -25.17 -2.77 -9.65
C PHE A 211 -24.73 -4.20 -9.31
N ARG A 212 -25.68 -5.09 -9.14
CA ARG A 212 -25.45 -6.54 -9.13
C ARG A 212 -25.59 -7.04 -10.56
N GLY A 213 -24.48 -7.23 -11.26
CA GLY A 213 -24.40 -7.93 -12.53
C GLY A 213 -23.69 -9.24 -12.34
#